data_d4d6c3254ae584b06611d51f3acb01f5
#
_entry.id   d4d6c3254ae584b06611d51f3acb01f5
#
_cell.length_a   1.000
_cell.length_b   1.000
_cell.length_c   1.000
_cell.angle_alpha   90.00
_cell.angle_beta   90.00
_cell.angle_gamma   90.00
#
_symmetry.space_group_name_H-M   'P 1'
#
loop_
_entity.id
_entity.type
_entity.pdbx_description
1 polymer ?
#
loop_
_entity_poly.entity_id
_entity_poly.type
_entity_poly.pdbx_seq_one_letter_code
_entity_poly.pdbx_strand_id
1 'polypeptide(L)'
;MLNLFKQGHPKGLFLLFCVEMWERFSYYGMRALIVLYMVQELLYSAQKAGNIYGLYTGLVYLTPLIGGYLADRYFGQRKCISVGALFMIIGLFLLAIGPKTLFLLALFFMIVANGFFKSNISSVLGLLYENDTDKKDSGYTIFYMGINLGAFFSPLVCGTLAVKYGYEYGFAAAGIGMLVGFVLYKCLENKL
;
A
#
# COMPACT_ATOMS: atom_id res chain seq x y z
N MET A 1 1.34 23.64 -0.10
CA MET A 1 0.59 22.41 -0.38
C MET A 1 -0.92 22.63 -0.49
N LEU A 2 -1.60 23.24 0.48
CA LEU A 2 -3.06 23.50 0.44
C LEU A 2 -3.52 24.34 -0.77
N ASN A 3 -2.70 25.21 -1.33
CA ASN A 3 -3.05 26.01 -2.50
C ASN A 3 -3.03 25.23 -3.84
N LEU A 4 -2.25 24.16 -3.94
CA LEU A 4 -2.22 23.28 -5.12
C LEU A 4 -3.58 22.56 -5.31
N PHE A 5 -4.22 22.18 -4.21
CA PHE A 5 -5.54 21.53 -4.24
C PHE A 5 -6.70 22.53 -4.49
N LYS A 6 -6.45 23.86 -4.36
CA LYS A 6 -7.45 24.91 -4.66
C LYS A 6 -7.51 25.29 -6.15
N GLN A 7 -6.59 24.81 -6.97
CA GLN A 7 -6.50 25.18 -8.40
C GLN A 7 -7.51 24.42 -9.29
N GLY A 8 -8.70 24.10 -8.79
CA GLY A 8 -9.77 23.51 -9.60
C GLY A 8 -9.64 22.00 -9.83
N HIS A 9 -8.84 21.30 -9.02
CA HIS A 9 -8.80 19.84 -9.03
C HIS A 9 -10.02 19.21 -8.33
N PRO A 10 -10.48 18.02 -8.76
CA PRO A 10 -11.55 17.28 -8.10
C PRO A 10 -11.23 17.03 -6.62
N LYS A 11 -12.25 17.12 -5.75
CA LYS A 11 -12.07 16.87 -4.30
C LYS A 11 -11.56 15.46 -3.99
N GLY A 12 -11.86 14.49 -4.85
CA GLY A 12 -11.38 13.13 -4.75
C GLY A 12 -9.86 12.98 -4.88
N LEU A 13 -9.18 13.90 -5.58
CA LEU A 13 -7.72 13.87 -5.72
C LEU A 13 -7.01 13.88 -4.36
N PHE A 14 -7.42 14.75 -3.43
CA PHE A 14 -6.81 14.85 -2.12
C PHE A 14 -7.00 13.56 -1.32
N LEU A 15 -8.18 12.94 -1.42
CA LEU A 15 -8.44 11.65 -0.80
C LEU A 15 -7.50 10.58 -1.36
N LEU A 16 -7.43 10.44 -2.69
CA LEU A 16 -6.57 9.44 -3.32
C LEU A 16 -5.09 9.66 -3.00
N PHE A 17 -4.63 10.92 -2.98
CA PHE A 17 -3.29 11.29 -2.54
C PHE A 17 -2.99 10.78 -1.12
N CYS A 18 -3.87 11.06 -0.15
CA CYS A 18 -3.67 10.64 1.24
C CYS A 18 -3.71 9.12 1.38
N VAL A 19 -4.65 8.46 0.72
CA VAL A 19 -4.81 7.00 0.79
C VAL A 19 -3.61 6.28 0.18
N GLU A 20 -3.15 6.74 -0.99
CA GLU A 20 -1.95 6.19 -1.63
C GLU A 20 -0.69 6.46 -0.80
N MET A 21 -0.57 7.66 -0.23
CA MET A 21 0.55 8.00 0.66
C MET A 21 0.65 7.02 1.84
N TRP A 22 -0.45 6.74 2.51
CA TRP A 22 -0.48 5.79 3.63
C TRP A 22 -0.24 4.35 3.21
N GLU A 23 -0.79 3.95 2.05
CA GLU A 23 -0.53 2.63 1.51
C GLU A 23 0.95 2.46 1.15
N ARG A 24 1.55 3.46 0.47
CA ARG A 24 2.98 3.43 0.16
C ARG A 24 3.86 3.45 1.42
N PHE A 25 3.49 4.24 2.43
CA PHE A 25 4.14 4.18 3.74
C PHE A 25 4.14 2.75 4.28
N SER A 26 3.00 2.08 4.26
CA SER A 26 2.83 0.72 4.78
C SER A 26 3.62 -0.31 3.99
N TYR A 27 3.52 -0.26 2.66
CA TYR A 27 4.22 -1.18 1.76
C TYR A 27 5.74 -1.04 1.86
N TYR A 28 6.27 0.18 1.75
CA TYR A 28 7.73 0.39 1.81
C TYR A 28 8.29 0.21 3.21
N GLY A 29 7.52 0.46 4.27
CA GLY A 29 7.91 0.17 5.65
C GLY A 29 8.11 -1.31 5.89
N MET A 30 7.16 -2.13 5.46
CA MET A 30 7.31 -3.58 5.49
C MET A 30 8.48 -4.05 4.62
N ARG A 31 8.57 -3.53 3.39
CA ARG A 31 9.60 -3.92 2.44
C ARG A 31 11.02 -3.65 2.94
N ALA A 32 11.23 -2.55 3.67
CA ALA A 32 12.53 -2.20 4.24
C ALA A 32 12.98 -3.21 5.35
N LEU A 33 12.05 -3.87 5.99
CA LEU A 33 12.31 -4.74 7.14
C LEU A 33 12.32 -6.24 6.79
N ILE A 34 11.58 -6.65 5.76
CA ILE A 34 11.21 -8.05 5.53
C ILE A 34 12.40 -8.99 5.34
N VAL A 35 13.44 -8.55 4.60
CA VAL A 35 14.63 -9.38 4.35
C VAL A 35 15.45 -9.54 5.62
N LEU A 36 15.64 -8.44 6.37
CA LEU A 36 16.35 -8.47 7.65
C LEU A 36 15.61 -9.34 8.66
N TYR A 37 14.29 -9.22 8.74
CA TYR A 37 13.44 -10.06 9.57
C TYR A 37 13.59 -11.55 9.25
N MET A 38 13.60 -11.92 7.95
CA MET A 38 13.81 -13.30 7.54
C MET A 38 15.17 -13.86 7.99
N VAL A 39 16.23 -13.06 7.90
CA VAL A 39 17.57 -13.50 8.26
C VAL A 39 17.79 -13.50 9.77
N GLN A 40 17.37 -12.45 10.47
CA GLN A 40 17.67 -12.26 11.90
C GLN A 40 16.68 -12.96 12.83
N GLU A 41 15.39 -12.94 12.49
CA GLU A 41 14.32 -13.47 13.34
C GLU A 41 13.85 -14.87 12.95
N LEU A 42 13.74 -15.14 11.63
CA LEU A 42 13.36 -16.47 11.14
C LEU A 42 14.56 -17.38 10.92
N LEU A 43 15.78 -16.85 11.08
CA LEU A 43 17.04 -17.59 10.92
C LEU A 43 17.17 -18.27 9.54
N TYR A 44 16.60 -17.66 8.51
CA TYR A 44 16.75 -18.15 7.14
C TYR A 44 18.13 -17.79 6.59
N SER A 45 18.71 -18.67 5.77
CA SER A 45 19.92 -18.32 5.03
C SER A 45 19.64 -17.13 4.09
N ALA A 46 20.67 -16.32 3.82
CA ALA A 46 20.57 -15.19 2.89
C ALA A 46 20.02 -15.62 1.52
N GLN A 47 20.43 -16.79 1.03
CA GLN A 47 19.92 -17.37 -0.22
C GLN A 47 18.41 -17.65 -0.14
N LYS A 48 17.92 -18.28 0.93
CA LYS A 48 16.50 -18.58 1.13
C LYS A 48 15.68 -17.29 1.23
N ALA A 49 16.16 -16.31 2.02
CA ALA A 49 15.51 -15.02 2.16
C ALA A 49 15.43 -14.27 0.81
N GLY A 50 16.51 -14.27 0.03
CA GLY A 50 16.54 -13.68 -1.31
C GLY A 50 15.56 -14.34 -2.28
N ASN A 51 15.46 -15.67 -2.27
CA ASN A 51 14.53 -16.41 -3.12
C ASN A 51 13.06 -16.10 -2.77
N ILE A 52 12.72 -16.08 -1.47
CA ILE A 52 11.37 -15.73 -1.00
C ILE A 52 11.04 -14.28 -1.38
N TYR A 53 11.97 -13.35 -1.16
CA TYR A 53 11.77 -11.95 -1.50
C TYR A 53 11.62 -11.73 -3.01
N GLY A 54 12.42 -12.43 -3.82
CA GLY A 54 12.31 -12.39 -5.28
C GLY A 54 10.96 -12.89 -5.78
N LEU A 55 10.49 -14.06 -5.26
CA LEU A 55 9.18 -14.61 -5.60
C LEU A 55 8.06 -13.68 -5.14
N TYR A 56 8.11 -13.18 -3.90
CA TYR A 56 7.16 -12.20 -3.37
C TYR A 56 7.05 -10.97 -4.27
N THR A 57 8.19 -10.37 -4.62
CA THR A 57 8.24 -9.17 -5.46
C THR A 57 7.67 -9.45 -6.85
N GLY A 58 8.05 -10.56 -7.48
CA GLY A 58 7.52 -10.97 -8.78
C GLY A 58 5.98 -11.09 -8.77
N LEU A 59 5.42 -11.75 -7.76
CA LEU A 59 3.97 -11.92 -7.61
C LEU A 59 3.27 -10.57 -7.36
N VAL A 60 3.85 -9.68 -6.55
CA VAL A 60 3.33 -8.33 -6.31
C VAL A 60 3.22 -7.52 -7.61
N TYR A 61 4.12 -7.71 -8.57
CA TYR A 61 4.03 -7.04 -9.88
C TYR A 61 3.04 -7.70 -10.84
N LEU A 62 2.77 -9.00 -10.70
CA LEU A 62 1.83 -9.72 -11.55
C LEU A 62 0.37 -9.57 -11.11
N THR A 63 0.11 -9.58 -9.81
CA THR A 63 -1.26 -9.59 -9.26
C THR A 63 -2.10 -8.36 -9.62
N PRO A 64 -1.58 -7.14 -9.86
CA PRO A 64 -2.39 -6.01 -10.32
C PRO A 64 -3.09 -6.24 -11.67
N LEU A 65 -2.54 -7.09 -12.54
CA LEU A 65 -3.21 -7.47 -13.79
C LEU A 65 -4.50 -8.25 -13.51
N ILE A 66 -4.42 -9.20 -12.57
CA ILE A 66 -5.58 -10.00 -12.15
C ILE A 66 -6.58 -9.12 -11.39
N GLY A 67 -6.10 -8.30 -10.45
CA GLY A 67 -6.94 -7.43 -9.63
C GLY A 67 -7.68 -6.37 -10.45
N GLY A 68 -7.01 -5.79 -11.46
CA GLY A 68 -7.64 -4.87 -12.42
C GLY A 68 -8.73 -5.55 -13.24
N TYR A 69 -8.44 -6.72 -13.82
CA TYR A 69 -9.42 -7.49 -14.57
C TYR A 69 -10.67 -7.85 -13.74
N LEU A 70 -10.48 -8.32 -12.50
CA LEU A 70 -11.58 -8.65 -11.60
C LEU A 70 -12.40 -7.42 -11.20
N ALA A 71 -11.75 -6.28 -11.03
CA ALA A 71 -12.43 -5.03 -10.72
C ALA A 71 -13.29 -4.54 -11.88
N ASP A 72 -12.75 -4.56 -13.10
CA ASP A 72 -13.44 -4.04 -14.27
C ASP A 72 -14.65 -4.93 -14.65
N ARG A 73 -14.53 -6.24 -14.45
CA ARG A 73 -15.55 -7.19 -14.91
C ARG A 73 -16.59 -7.57 -13.85
N TYR A 74 -16.23 -7.61 -12.56
CA TYR A 74 -17.08 -8.24 -11.53
C TYR A 74 -17.37 -7.37 -10.31
N PHE A 75 -16.37 -6.72 -9.72
CA PHE A 75 -16.49 -6.17 -8.38
C PHE A 75 -16.60 -4.64 -8.32
N GLY A 76 -16.09 -3.95 -9.33
CA GLY A 76 -15.90 -2.50 -9.34
C GLY A 76 -14.66 -2.06 -8.56
N GLN A 77 -14.01 -1.01 -9.06
CA GLN A 77 -12.70 -0.55 -8.58
C GLN A 77 -12.72 -0.12 -7.11
N ARG A 78 -13.76 0.59 -6.66
CA ARG A 78 -13.87 1.08 -5.27
C ARG A 78 -13.92 -0.05 -4.24
N LYS A 79 -14.66 -1.14 -4.55
CA LYS A 79 -14.71 -2.31 -3.67
C LYS A 79 -13.36 -3.04 -3.64
N CYS A 80 -12.71 -3.15 -4.79
CA CYS A 80 -11.38 -3.77 -4.87
C CYS A 80 -10.33 -3.00 -4.07
N ILE A 81 -10.34 -1.65 -4.09
CA ILE A 81 -9.48 -0.83 -3.22
C ILE A 81 -9.73 -1.15 -1.74
N SER A 82 -11.00 -1.24 -1.32
CA SER A 82 -11.35 -1.57 0.07
C SER A 82 -10.86 -2.96 0.48
N VAL A 83 -11.08 -3.96 -0.36
CA VAL A 83 -10.65 -5.35 -0.11
C VAL A 83 -9.12 -5.43 -0.06
N GLY A 84 -8.43 -4.79 -1.01
CA GLY A 84 -6.98 -4.71 -1.01
C GLY A 84 -6.40 -4.07 0.25
N ALA A 85 -6.99 -2.95 0.69
CA ALA A 85 -6.61 -2.28 1.93
C ALA A 85 -6.77 -3.19 3.16
N LEU A 86 -7.91 -3.90 3.28
CA LEU A 86 -8.15 -4.84 4.37
C LEU A 86 -7.14 -5.99 4.38
N PHE A 87 -6.85 -6.57 3.22
CA PHE A 87 -5.86 -7.64 3.13
C PHE A 87 -4.45 -7.16 3.50
N MET A 88 -4.09 -5.93 3.14
CA MET A 88 -2.83 -5.33 3.55
C MET A 88 -2.75 -5.15 5.07
N ILE A 89 -3.81 -4.66 5.69
CA ILE A 89 -3.91 -4.53 7.16
C ILE A 89 -3.71 -5.89 7.82
N ILE A 90 -4.44 -6.92 7.35
CA ILE A 90 -4.33 -8.29 7.89
C ILE A 90 -2.88 -8.80 7.75
N GLY A 91 -2.28 -8.69 6.57
CA GLY A 91 -0.91 -9.14 6.32
C GLY A 91 0.11 -8.44 7.23
N LEU A 92 0.01 -7.12 7.39
CA LEU A 92 0.93 -6.34 8.24
C LEU A 92 0.78 -6.68 9.73
N PHE A 93 -0.45 -6.85 10.22
CA PHE A 93 -0.66 -7.26 11.61
C PHE A 93 -0.29 -8.71 11.86
N LEU A 94 -0.42 -9.60 10.88
CA LEU A 94 0.13 -10.96 10.99
C LEU A 94 1.66 -10.94 11.10
N LEU A 95 2.36 -10.02 10.43
CA LEU A 95 3.81 -9.84 10.62
C LEU A 95 4.15 -9.24 11.98
N ALA A 96 3.30 -8.36 12.51
CA ALA A 96 3.55 -7.65 13.77
C ALA A 96 3.28 -8.52 15.00
N ILE A 97 2.15 -9.22 15.05
CA ILE A 97 1.67 -9.92 16.27
C ILE A 97 1.44 -11.41 16.05
N GLY A 98 1.52 -11.87 14.83
CA GLY A 98 1.30 -13.27 14.48
C GLY A 98 2.51 -14.15 14.84
N PRO A 99 2.28 -15.46 15.05
CA PRO A 99 3.39 -16.40 15.20
C PRO A 99 4.22 -16.46 13.91
N LYS A 100 5.53 -16.67 14.06
CA LYS A 100 6.48 -16.76 12.93
C LYS A 100 6.09 -17.81 11.88
N THR A 101 5.31 -18.82 12.25
CA THR A 101 4.77 -19.83 11.34
C THR A 101 3.78 -19.27 10.31
N LEU A 102 3.12 -18.14 10.59
CA LEU A 102 2.19 -17.47 9.69
C LEU A 102 2.85 -16.46 8.74
N PHE A 103 4.18 -16.39 8.75
CA PHE A 103 4.94 -15.45 7.90
C PHE A 103 4.57 -15.54 6.41
N LEU A 104 4.53 -16.76 5.85
CA LEU A 104 4.18 -16.96 4.43
C LEU A 104 2.71 -16.59 4.15
N LEU A 105 1.82 -16.81 5.11
CA LEU A 105 0.43 -16.39 5.00
C LEU A 105 0.32 -14.86 4.98
N ALA A 106 1.10 -14.17 5.81
CA ALA A 106 1.18 -12.71 5.79
C ALA A 106 1.63 -12.19 4.42
N LEU A 107 2.67 -12.77 3.83
CA LEU A 107 3.13 -12.43 2.47
C LEU A 107 2.05 -12.70 1.42
N PHE A 108 1.31 -13.80 1.53
CA PHE A 108 0.18 -14.07 0.64
C PHE A 108 -0.87 -12.96 0.70
N PHE A 109 -1.27 -12.53 1.90
CA PHE A 109 -2.20 -11.41 2.05
C PHE A 109 -1.65 -10.11 1.44
N MET A 110 -0.36 -9.83 1.57
CA MET A 110 0.29 -8.66 0.97
C MET A 110 0.29 -8.71 -0.57
N ILE A 111 0.50 -9.90 -1.16
CA ILE A 111 0.46 -10.11 -2.62
C ILE A 111 -0.95 -9.84 -3.16
N VAL A 112 -1.96 -10.45 -2.53
CA VAL A 112 -3.37 -10.27 -2.92
C VAL A 112 -3.81 -8.82 -2.72
N ALA A 113 -3.43 -8.21 -1.60
CA ALA A 113 -3.69 -6.81 -1.28
C ALA A 113 -3.21 -5.87 -2.38
N ASN A 114 -1.94 -6.02 -2.78
CA ASN A 114 -1.35 -5.19 -3.83
C ASN A 114 -2.07 -5.38 -5.17
N GLY A 115 -2.45 -6.61 -5.50
CA GLY A 115 -3.23 -6.93 -6.69
C GLY A 115 -4.54 -6.16 -6.77
N PHE A 116 -5.31 -6.16 -5.69
CA PHE A 116 -6.60 -5.47 -5.65
C PHE A 116 -6.49 -3.96 -5.46
N PHE A 117 -5.46 -3.45 -4.82
CA PHE A 117 -5.34 -2.03 -4.51
C PHE A 117 -4.71 -1.22 -5.63
N LYS A 118 -3.52 -1.62 -6.09
CA LYS A 118 -2.63 -0.76 -6.88
C LYS A 118 -3.18 -0.35 -8.25
N SER A 119 -3.71 -1.30 -9.02
CA SER A 119 -4.30 -1.00 -10.34
C SER A 119 -5.54 -0.14 -10.19
N ASN A 120 -6.37 -0.46 -9.21
CA ASN A 120 -7.69 0.15 -9.06
C ASN A 120 -7.65 1.58 -8.56
N ILE A 121 -6.73 1.94 -7.65
CA ILE A 121 -6.62 3.33 -7.18
C ILE A 121 -6.17 4.27 -8.29
N SER A 122 -5.26 3.81 -9.16
CA SER A 122 -4.81 4.58 -10.33
C SER A 122 -5.92 4.72 -11.38
N SER A 123 -6.76 3.70 -11.56
CA SER A 123 -7.91 3.74 -12.45
C SER A 123 -8.97 4.73 -11.94
N VAL A 124 -9.28 4.71 -10.64
CA VAL A 124 -10.21 5.69 -10.02
C VAL A 124 -9.68 7.12 -10.18
N LEU A 125 -8.36 7.34 -10.04
CA LEU A 125 -7.76 8.63 -10.32
C LEU A 125 -8.01 9.07 -11.77
N GLY A 126 -7.86 8.16 -12.74
CA GLY A 126 -8.12 8.43 -14.15
C GLY A 126 -9.57 8.85 -14.40
N LEU A 127 -10.53 8.19 -13.75
CA LEU A 127 -11.96 8.53 -13.85
C LEU A 127 -12.30 9.91 -13.30
N LEU A 128 -11.61 10.39 -12.27
CA LEU A 128 -11.82 11.76 -11.75
C LEU A 128 -11.52 12.86 -12.77
N TYR A 129 -10.73 12.56 -13.80
CA TYR A 129 -10.33 13.49 -14.86
C TYR A 129 -10.92 13.13 -16.23
N GLU A 130 -11.97 12.32 -16.29
CA GLU A 130 -12.58 11.93 -17.57
C GLU A 130 -13.10 13.15 -18.36
N ASN A 131 -13.63 14.15 -17.65
CA ASN A 131 -14.18 15.39 -18.22
C ASN A 131 -13.23 16.60 -18.15
N ASP A 132 -12.00 16.45 -17.64
CA ASP A 132 -11.00 17.54 -17.52
C ASP A 132 -9.61 16.98 -17.82
N THR A 133 -9.37 16.68 -19.10
CA THR A 133 -8.13 16.08 -19.58
C THR A 133 -6.92 17.01 -19.41
N ASP A 134 -7.13 18.34 -19.45
CA ASP A 134 -6.06 19.34 -19.35
C ASP A 134 -5.37 19.31 -17.98
N LYS A 135 -6.11 18.95 -16.93
CA LYS A 135 -5.57 18.85 -15.55
C LYS A 135 -5.14 17.44 -15.15
N LYS A 136 -5.36 16.46 -16.03
CA LYS A 136 -5.08 15.06 -15.72
C LYS A 136 -3.62 14.81 -15.35
N ASP A 137 -2.68 15.34 -16.14
CA ASP A 137 -1.24 15.15 -15.91
C ASP A 137 -0.77 15.80 -14.60
N SER A 138 -1.29 17.00 -14.28
CA SER A 138 -0.99 17.64 -13.01
C SER A 138 -1.62 16.89 -11.82
N GLY A 139 -2.81 16.31 -12.00
CA GLY A 139 -3.46 15.44 -11.02
C GLY A 139 -2.64 14.19 -10.70
N TYR A 140 -2.14 13.50 -11.74
CA TYR A 140 -1.22 12.37 -11.56
C TYR A 140 0.09 12.80 -10.89
N THR A 141 0.63 13.96 -11.24
CA THR A 141 1.84 14.49 -10.59
C THR A 141 1.63 14.68 -9.08
N ILE A 142 0.49 15.28 -8.68
CA ILE A 142 0.14 15.43 -7.25
C ILE A 142 -0.02 14.06 -6.58
N PHE A 143 -0.67 13.12 -7.23
CA PHE A 143 -0.83 11.75 -6.72
C PHE A 143 0.53 11.06 -6.50
N TYR A 144 1.45 11.17 -7.45
CA TYR A 144 2.82 10.63 -7.32
C TYR A 144 3.63 11.30 -6.21
N MET A 145 3.37 12.56 -5.88
CA MET A 145 3.97 13.18 -4.71
C MET A 145 3.56 12.45 -3.41
N GLY A 146 2.32 11.98 -3.31
CA GLY A 146 1.87 11.14 -2.20
C GLY A 146 2.67 9.83 -2.08
N ILE A 147 2.88 9.14 -3.21
CA ILE A 147 3.70 7.93 -3.28
C ILE A 147 5.10 8.19 -2.70
N ASN A 148 5.75 9.26 -3.17
CA ASN A 148 7.11 9.60 -2.76
C ASN A 148 7.20 10.00 -1.29
N LEU A 149 6.22 10.74 -0.77
CA LEU A 149 6.15 11.10 0.65
C LEU A 149 6.00 9.84 1.53
N GLY A 150 5.08 8.95 1.19
CA GLY A 150 4.91 7.69 1.90
C GLY A 150 6.19 6.84 1.88
N ALA A 151 6.81 6.69 0.72
CA ALA A 151 8.05 5.94 0.56
C ALA A 151 9.23 6.54 1.34
N PHE A 152 9.32 7.87 1.41
CA PHE A 152 10.39 8.57 2.14
C PHE A 152 10.29 8.40 3.65
N PHE A 153 9.10 8.63 4.22
CA PHE A 153 8.94 8.57 5.69
C PHE A 153 8.90 7.14 6.23
N SER A 154 8.53 6.19 5.42
CA SER A 154 8.29 4.81 5.83
C SER A 154 9.53 4.12 6.42
N PRO A 155 10.71 4.07 5.77
CA PRO A 155 11.90 3.44 6.35
C PRO A 155 12.40 4.21 7.59
N LEU A 156 12.20 5.52 7.65
CA LEU A 156 12.58 6.33 8.80
C LEU A 156 11.77 5.96 10.04
N VAL A 157 10.46 5.83 9.91
CA VAL A 157 9.58 5.50 11.04
C VAL A 157 9.64 4.00 11.35
N CYS A 158 9.32 3.15 10.37
CA CYS A 158 9.25 1.71 10.59
C CYS A 158 10.63 1.11 10.90
N GLY A 159 11.69 1.59 10.20
CA GLY A 159 13.06 1.16 10.45
C GLY A 159 13.57 1.56 11.84
N THR A 160 13.32 2.80 12.25
CA THR A 160 13.72 3.26 13.60
C THR A 160 13.02 2.48 14.70
N LEU A 161 11.71 2.22 14.54
CA LEU A 161 10.94 1.42 15.50
C LEU A 161 11.45 -0.02 15.56
N ALA A 162 11.73 -0.61 14.41
CA ALA A 162 12.27 -1.97 14.34
C ALA A 162 13.63 -2.10 15.02
N VAL A 163 14.53 -1.15 14.81
CA VAL A 163 15.87 -1.15 15.44
C VAL A 163 15.81 -0.91 16.95
N LYS A 164 14.90 -0.03 17.43
CA LYS A 164 14.82 0.33 18.84
C LYS A 164 14.02 -0.64 19.69
N TYR A 165 12.95 -1.19 19.14
CA TYR A 165 11.95 -1.93 19.93
C TYR A 165 11.68 -3.33 19.40
N GLY A 166 12.10 -3.66 18.18
CA GLY A 166 11.87 -4.96 17.53
C GLY A 166 11.06 -4.84 16.24
N TYR A 167 11.17 -5.86 15.39
CA TYR A 167 10.51 -5.88 14.07
C TYR A 167 8.99 -5.76 14.14
N GLU A 168 8.39 -6.32 15.19
CA GLU A 168 6.95 -6.25 15.45
C GLU A 168 6.44 -4.81 15.51
N TYR A 169 7.19 -3.90 16.13
CA TYR A 169 6.82 -2.47 16.19
C TYR A 169 6.94 -1.77 14.83
N GLY A 170 7.94 -2.15 14.03
CA GLY A 170 8.07 -1.65 12.66
C GLY A 170 6.91 -2.07 11.77
N PHE A 171 6.53 -3.35 11.82
CA PHE A 171 5.38 -3.89 11.09
C PHE A 171 4.05 -3.34 11.61
N ALA A 172 3.91 -3.18 12.94
CA ALA A 172 2.72 -2.56 13.54
C ALA A 172 2.54 -1.11 13.06
N ALA A 173 3.61 -0.31 13.02
CA ALA A 173 3.55 1.06 12.50
C ALA A 173 3.11 1.10 11.04
N ALA A 174 3.60 0.18 10.21
CA ALA A 174 3.15 0.03 8.83
C ALA A 174 1.65 -0.35 8.78
N GLY A 175 1.20 -1.28 9.64
CA GLY A 175 -0.20 -1.70 9.76
C GLY A 175 -1.13 -0.56 10.19
N ILE A 176 -0.71 0.24 11.17
CA ILE A 176 -1.45 1.43 11.63
C ILE A 176 -1.55 2.45 10.49
N GLY A 177 -0.47 2.69 9.75
CA GLY A 177 -0.48 3.56 8.57
C GLY A 177 -1.55 3.14 7.57
N MET A 178 -1.61 1.84 7.24
CA MET A 178 -2.64 1.32 6.33
C MET A 178 -4.05 1.44 6.88
N LEU A 179 -4.22 1.23 8.19
CA LEU A 179 -5.51 1.40 8.85
C LEU A 179 -6.00 2.86 8.76
N VAL A 180 -5.11 3.83 8.98
CA VAL A 180 -5.43 5.26 8.79
C VAL A 180 -5.85 5.53 7.35
N GLY A 181 -5.10 5.03 6.36
CA GLY A 181 -5.46 5.15 4.94
C GLY A 181 -6.82 4.54 4.62
N PHE A 182 -7.11 3.36 5.14
CA PHE A 182 -8.39 2.67 4.97
C PHE A 182 -9.57 3.43 5.59
N VAL A 183 -9.42 3.93 6.83
CA VAL A 183 -10.46 4.72 7.50
C VAL A 183 -10.74 6.00 6.73
N LEU A 184 -9.69 6.73 6.29
CA LEU A 184 -9.85 7.91 5.45
C LEU A 184 -10.60 7.59 4.15
N TYR A 185 -10.25 6.49 3.50
CA TYR A 185 -10.93 6.03 2.30
C TYR A 185 -12.41 5.80 2.56
N LYS A 186 -12.76 5.01 3.59
CA LYS A 186 -14.14 4.67 3.92
C LYS A 186 -15.00 5.88 4.32
N CYS A 187 -14.43 6.81 5.07
CA CYS A 187 -15.15 8.04 5.48
C CYS A 187 -15.42 8.98 4.31
N LEU A 188 -14.61 8.94 3.26
CA LEU A 188 -14.65 9.95 2.21
C LEU A 188 -14.87 9.37 0.79
N GLU A 189 -15.06 8.07 0.64
CA GLU A 189 -15.24 7.40 -0.66
C GLU A 189 -16.45 7.93 -1.46
N ASN A 190 -17.41 8.57 -0.78
CA ASN A 190 -18.55 9.24 -1.44
C ASN A 190 -18.15 10.49 -2.23
N LYS A 191 -16.89 10.94 -2.13
CA LYS A 191 -16.37 12.09 -2.89
C LYS A 191 -15.67 11.68 -4.19
N LEU A 192 -15.55 10.37 -4.44
CA LEU A 192 -15.04 9.75 -5.67
C LEU A 192 -16.22 9.42 -6.60
#